data_f1a88c907b304c6c8d2b9985dc3de80a
#
_entry.id   f1a88c907b304c6c8d2b9985dc3de80a
#
_cell.length_a   1.000
_cell.length_b   1.000
_cell.length_c   1.000
_cell.angle_alpha   90.00
_cell.angle_beta   90.00
_cell.angle_gamma   90.00
#
_symmetry.space_group_name_H-M   'P 1'
#
loop_
_entity.id
_entity.type
_entity.pdbx_description
1 polymer ?
#
loop_
_entity_poly.entity_id
_entity_poly.type
_entity_poly.pdbx_seq_one_letter_code
_entity_poly.pdbx_strand_id
1 'polypeptide(L)'
;KNPYAMLSAHSLALRITWASENFCELGLKEMSNLLDFQNGIYFKKGIDFEKLQEKNNNQMYEILKKQGIKPEAPYNLYDFLELDRKSGDNILKKLTQKGLVVRLSHNLFIEKQALEKLMQECLNLLKNQSLDVQSMKEYFNLSRKYAIAYLEYLDKFPQVNKEAEKRFLTNI
;
A
#
# COMPACT_ATOMS: atom_id res chain seq x y z
N LYS A 1 1.44 -9.40 20.14
CA LYS A 1 0.51 -8.26 20.28
C LYS A 1 1.28 -7.00 19.92
N ASN A 2 0.78 -6.26 18.93
CA ASN A 2 1.46 -5.07 18.40
C ASN A 2 1.23 -3.89 19.37
N PRO A 3 2.29 -3.34 20.01
CA PRO A 3 2.14 -2.18 20.90
C PRO A 3 1.82 -0.88 20.15
N TYR A 4 1.88 -0.91 18.82
CA TYR A 4 1.64 0.24 17.93
C TYR A 4 0.28 0.17 17.23
N ALA A 5 -0.62 -0.73 17.64
CA ALA A 5 -1.97 -0.85 17.12
C ALA A 5 -2.75 0.47 17.24
N MET A 6 -3.51 0.81 16.21
CA MET A 6 -4.36 2.00 16.13
C MET A 6 -5.72 1.58 15.58
N LEU A 7 -6.71 1.38 16.45
CA LEU A 7 -7.99 0.79 16.09
C LEU A 7 -9.16 1.69 16.53
N SER A 8 -10.16 1.82 15.65
CA SER A 8 -11.49 2.31 16.03
C SER A 8 -12.38 1.14 16.49
N ALA A 9 -13.49 1.46 17.19
CA ALA A 9 -14.50 0.47 17.53
C ALA A 9 -15.06 -0.21 16.28
N HIS A 10 -15.25 0.55 15.19
CA HIS A 10 -15.66 0.04 13.89
C HIS A 10 -14.68 -0.98 13.31
N SER A 11 -13.39 -0.65 13.26
CA SER A 11 -12.35 -1.56 12.76
C SER A 11 -12.23 -2.82 13.62
N LEU A 12 -12.42 -2.71 14.92
CA LEU A 12 -12.43 -3.85 15.82
C LEU A 12 -13.65 -4.75 15.55
N ALA A 13 -14.84 -4.17 15.38
CA ALA A 13 -16.06 -4.92 15.06
C ALA A 13 -15.95 -5.69 13.74
N LEU A 14 -15.30 -5.13 12.73
CA LEU A 14 -15.02 -5.83 11.47
C LEU A 14 -14.12 -7.07 11.62
N ARG A 15 -13.28 -7.09 12.65
CA ARG A 15 -12.35 -8.21 12.94
C ARG A 15 -12.99 -9.25 13.87
N ILE A 16 -13.94 -8.82 14.68
CA ILE A 16 -14.66 -9.68 15.64
C ILE A 16 -16.05 -9.95 15.09
N THR A 17 -16.21 -11.04 14.35
CA THR A 17 -17.41 -11.35 13.56
C THR A 17 -18.72 -11.45 14.34
N TRP A 18 -18.68 -11.61 15.66
CA TRP A 18 -19.86 -11.73 16.53
C TRP A 18 -20.14 -10.46 17.36
N ALA A 19 -19.28 -9.45 17.29
CA ALA A 19 -19.42 -8.23 18.09
C ALA A 19 -19.91 -7.05 17.25
N SER A 20 -20.91 -6.32 17.74
CA SER A 20 -21.34 -5.06 17.15
C SER A 20 -20.33 -3.95 17.44
N GLU A 21 -20.36 -2.87 16.66
CA GLU A 21 -19.54 -1.68 16.90
C GLU A 21 -19.76 -1.09 18.28
N ASN A 22 -21.05 -0.98 18.71
CA ASN A 22 -21.41 -0.49 20.04
C ASN A 22 -20.84 -1.37 21.16
N PHE A 23 -20.86 -2.67 20.98
CA PHE A 23 -20.26 -3.61 21.94
C PHE A 23 -18.74 -3.43 22.03
N CYS A 24 -18.08 -3.30 20.90
CA CYS A 24 -16.65 -3.02 20.85
C CYS A 24 -16.30 -1.68 21.51
N GLU A 25 -17.10 -0.64 21.27
CA GLU A 25 -16.90 0.68 21.86
C GLU A 25 -17.03 0.65 23.40
N LEU A 26 -18.03 -0.05 23.91
CA LEU A 26 -18.20 -0.22 25.36
C LEU A 26 -17.00 -0.95 25.96
N GLY A 27 -16.57 -2.06 25.38
CA GLY A 27 -15.39 -2.81 25.83
C GLY A 27 -14.11 -1.98 25.80
N LEU A 28 -13.90 -1.17 24.77
CA LEU A 28 -12.73 -0.29 24.68
C LEU A 28 -12.75 0.84 25.74
N LYS A 29 -13.93 1.40 26.03
CA LYS A 29 -14.10 2.40 27.12
C LYS A 29 -13.81 1.82 28.51
N GLU A 30 -14.22 0.60 28.78
CA GLU A 30 -13.90 -0.12 30.03
C GLU A 30 -12.39 -0.34 30.21
N MET A 31 -11.62 -0.37 29.09
CA MET A 31 -10.16 -0.49 29.09
C MET A 31 -9.42 0.84 29.24
N SER A 32 -10.07 1.90 29.73
CA SER A 32 -9.48 3.26 29.89
C SER A 32 -8.22 3.33 30.77
N ASN A 33 -7.99 2.33 31.59
CA ASN A 33 -6.74 2.18 32.35
C ASN A 33 -5.56 1.68 31.49
N LEU A 34 -5.82 1.09 30.32
CA LEU A 34 -4.83 0.49 29.39
C LEU A 34 -4.72 1.23 28.06
N LEU A 35 -5.76 1.97 27.69
CA LEU A 35 -5.87 2.63 26.39
C LEU A 35 -6.05 4.13 26.53
N ASP A 36 -5.45 4.87 25.63
CA ASP A 36 -5.75 6.27 25.34
C ASP A 36 -6.63 6.35 24.09
N PHE A 37 -7.39 7.46 23.97
CA PHE A 37 -8.31 7.69 22.86
C PHE A 37 -8.08 9.08 22.27
N GLN A 38 -7.82 9.14 20.96
CA GLN A 38 -7.64 10.39 20.23
C GLN A 38 -8.14 10.26 18.79
N ASN A 39 -8.91 11.25 18.31
CA ASN A 39 -9.42 11.33 16.95
C ASN A 39 -10.21 10.09 16.47
N GLY A 40 -10.95 9.44 17.38
CA GLY A 40 -11.72 8.22 17.09
C GLY A 40 -10.90 6.93 17.14
N ILE A 41 -9.64 6.99 17.54
CA ILE A 41 -8.71 5.86 17.58
C ILE A 41 -8.31 5.56 19.03
N TYR A 42 -8.39 4.28 19.37
CA TYR A 42 -7.86 3.72 20.61
C TYR A 42 -6.45 3.18 20.37
N PHE A 43 -5.55 3.46 21.29
CA PHE A 43 -4.15 3.02 21.26
C PHE A 43 -3.62 2.80 22.68
N LYS A 44 -2.47 2.17 22.80
CA LYS A 44 -1.88 1.84 24.09
C LYS A 44 -1.60 3.11 24.89
N LYS A 45 -2.04 3.11 26.16
CA LYS A 45 -1.85 4.23 27.11
C LYS A 45 -0.38 4.58 27.31
N GLY A 46 -0.13 5.88 27.42
CA GLY A 46 1.21 6.42 27.66
C GLY A 46 2.10 6.50 26.41
N ILE A 47 1.57 6.23 25.23
CA ILE A 47 2.28 6.43 23.97
C ILE A 47 1.85 7.79 23.38
N ASP A 48 2.83 8.60 22.99
CA ASP A 48 2.59 9.83 22.22
C ASP A 48 1.99 9.50 20.85
N PHE A 49 0.83 10.10 20.55
CA PHE A 49 0.05 9.78 19.34
C PHE A 49 0.80 10.15 18.05
N GLU A 50 1.56 11.24 18.04
CA GLU A 50 2.33 11.66 16.85
C GLU A 50 3.50 10.71 16.61
N LYS A 51 4.22 10.33 17.65
CA LYS A 51 5.29 9.32 17.57
C LYS A 51 4.75 7.97 17.14
N LEU A 52 3.56 7.60 17.58
CA LEU A 52 2.88 6.38 17.16
C LEU A 52 2.56 6.42 15.65
N GLN A 53 2.03 7.54 15.16
CA GLN A 53 1.78 7.73 13.73
C GLN A 53 3.07 7.66 12.91
N GLU A 54 4.13 8.31 13.36
CA GLU A 54 5.43 8.27 12.68
C GLU A 54 6.01 6.85 12.63
N LYS A 55 5.93 6.12 13.72
CA LYS A 55 6.34 4.72 13.78
C LYS A 55 5.59 3.86 12.78
N ASN A 56 4.27 4.01 12.69
CA ASN A 56 3.43 3.28 11.74
C ASN A 56 3.71 3.69 10.29
N ASN A 57 3.99 4.96 10.01
CA ASN A 57 4.43 5.43 8.69
C ASN A 57 5.71 4.69 8.25
N ASN A 58 6.70 4.63 9.12
CA ASN A 58 7.97 3.97 8.84
C ASN A 58 7.80 2.46 8.65
N GLN A 59 7.00 1.80 9.49
CA GLN A 59 6.71 0.38 9.35
C GLN A 59 6.02 0.05 8.01
N MET A 60 4.99 0.82 7.64
CA MET A 60 4.29 0.66 6.36
C MET A 60 5.26 0.81 5.17
N TYR A 61 6.10 1.84 5.21
CA TYR A 61 7.10 2.08 4.16
C TYR A 61 8.09 0.93 4.03
N GLU A 62 8.63 0.44 5.15
CA GLU A 62 9.58 -0.69 5.15
C GLU A 62 8.96 -1.99 4.62
N ILE A 63 7.67 -2.22 4.89
CA ILE A 63 6.96 -3.38 4.33
C ILE A 63 6.83 -3.23 2.81
N LEU A 64 6.36 -2.10 2.31
CA LEU A 64 6.24 -1.85 0.87
C LEU A 64 7.58 -1.97 0.15
N LYS A 65 8.65 -1.44 0.75
CA LYS A 65 10.02 -1.55 0.25
C LYS A 65 10.48 -3.02 0.13
N LYS A 66 10.18 -3.85 1.14
CA LYS A 66 10.50 -5.29 1.11
C LYS A 66 9.69 -6.06 0.08
N GLN A 67 8.44 -5.68 -0.13
CA GLN A 67 7.55 -6.34 -1.12
C GLN A 67 7.93 -6.00 -2.56
N GLY A 68 8.63 -4.88 -2.79
CA GLY A 68 9.14 -4.48 -4.10
C GLY A 68 8.03 -4.38 -5.14
N ILE A 69 8.19 -5.09 -6.26
CA ILE A 69 7.24 -5.06 -7.39
C ILE A 69 5.98 -5.93 -7.19
N LYS A 70 5.81 -6.55 -6.03
CA LYS A 70 4.62 -7.38 -5.71
C LYS A 70 3.97 -6.92 -4.39
N PRO A 71 3.61 -5.63 -4.25
CA PRO A 71 3.04 -5.13 -3.03
C PRO A 71 1.66 -5.74 -2.77
N GLU A 72 1.38 -6.06 -1.52
CA GLU A 72 0.06 -6.51 -1.10
C GLU A 72 -0.99 -5.41 -1.20
N ALA A 73 -2.26 -5.82 -1.18
CA ALA A 73 -3.36 -4.88 -1.09
C ALA A 73 -3.30 -4.09 0.24
N PRO A 74 -3.68 -2.79 0.24
CA PRO A 74 -3.62 -1.94 1.43
C PRO A 74 -4.27 -2.56 2.67
N TYR A 75 -5.42 -3.21 2.51
CA TYR A 75 -6.14 -3.81 3.64
C TYR A 75 -5.35 -4.90 4.35
N ASN A 76 -4.58 -5.72 3.62
CA ASN A 76 -3.71 -6.73 4.22
C ASN A 76 -2.62 -6.08 5.09
N LEU A 77 -2.09 -4.94 4.62
CA LEU A 77 -1.08 -4.18 5.37
C LEU A 77 -1.68 -3.55 6.63
N TYR A 78 -2.91 -3.03 6.55
CA TYR A 78 -3.61 -2.45 7.70
C TYR A 78 -3.92 -3.52 8.74
N ASP A 79 -4.37 -4.69 8.31
CA ASP A 79 -4.64 -5.82 9.22
C ASP A 79 -3.36 -6.34 9.86
N PHE A 80 -2.28 -6.48 9.09
CA PHE A 80 -0.98 -6.89 9.61
C PHE A 80 -0.42 -5.91 10.66
N LEU A 81 -0.58 -4.61 10.42
CA LEU A 81 -0.12 -3.55 11.33
C LEU A 81 -1.14 -3.22 12.43
N GLU A 82 -2.29 -3.88 12.45
CA GLU A 82 -3.41 -3.60 13.37
C GLU A 82 -3.83 -2.13 13.35
N LEU A 83 -3.96 -1.58 12.13
CA LEU A 83 -4.37 -0.21 11.88
C LEU A 83 -5.86 -0.13 11.52
N ASP A 84 -6.51 0.92 12.00
CA ASP A 84 -7.79 1.37 11.45
C ASP A 84 -7.65 1.76 9.98
N ARG A 85 -8.68 1.53 9.16
CA ARG A 85 -8.66 1.86 7.71
C ARG A 85 -8.31 3.32 7.46
N LYS A 86 -8.95 4.23 8.18
CA LYS A 86 -8.71 5.67 8.04
C LYS A 86 -7.26 6.04 8.37
N SER A 87 -6.70 5.41 9.39
CA SER A 87 -5.29 5.59 9.76
C SER A 87 -4.36 5.04 8.68
N GLY A 88 -4.64 3.85 8.16
CA GLY A 88 -3.87 3.24 7.07
C GLY A 88 -3.91 4.06 5.78
N ASP A 89 -5.10 4.53 5.36
CA ASP A 89 -5.26 5.40 4.19
C ASP A 89 -4.50 6.73 4.34
N ASN A 90 -4.53 7.33 5.54
CA ASN A 90 -3.76 8.55 5.85
C ASN A 90 -2.26 8.30 5.77
N ILE A 91 -1.77 7.15 6.22
CA ILE A 91 -0.36 6.76 6.10
C ILE A 91 0.04 6.68 4.62
N LEU A 92 -0.70 5.92 3.81
CA LEU A 92 -0.41 5.80 2.37
C LEU A 92 -0.47 7.14 1.66
N LYS A 93 -1.44 7.99 2.00
CA LYS A 93 -1.54 9.36 1.48
C LYS A 93 -0.29 10.18 1.83
N LYS A 94 0.16 10.15 3.09
CA LYS A 94 1.38 10.86 3.52
C LYS A 94 2.63 10.34 2.81
N LEU A 95 2.77 9.02 2.66
CA LEU A 95 3.91 8.41 1.94
C LEU A 95 3.92 8.79 0.46
N THR A 96 2.74 8.85 -0.17
CA THR A 96 2.60 9.30 -1.56
C THR A 96 2.92 10.78 -1.71
N GLN A 97 2.45 11.63 -0.79
CA GLN A 97 2.77 13.08 -0.79
C GLN A 97 4.26 13.35 -0.59
N LYS A 98 4.95 12.53 0.20
CA LYS A 98 6.42 12.58 0.36
C LYS A 98 7.19 12.02 -0.85
N GLY A 99 6.50 11.48 -1.85
CA GLY A 99 7.12 10.88 -3.03
C GLY A 99 7.87 9.57 -2.75
N LEU A 100 7.60 8.90 -1.62
CA LEU A 100 8.20 7.62 -1.26
C LEU A 100 7.46 6.43 -1.86
N VAL A 101 6.17 6.60 -2.09
CA VAL A 101 5.26 5.59 -2.61
C VAL A 101 4.47 6.15 -3.79
N VAL A 102 4.23 5.34 -4.79
CA VAL A 102 3.41 5.68 -5.97
C VAL A 102 2.13 4.87 -5.93
N ARG A 103 0.99 5.54 -6.12
CA ARG A 103 -0.30 4.87 -6.31
C ARG A 103 -0.50 4.57 -7.79
N LEU A 104 -0.55 3.31 -8.15
CA LEU A 104 -0.80 2.86 -9.53
C LEU A 104 -2.29 2.68 -9.84
N SER A 105 -3.04 2.15 -8.87
CA SER A 105 -4.49 1.99 -8.97
C SER A 105 -5.15 2.17 -7.60
N HIS A 106 -6.47 1.95 -7.51
CA HIS A 106 -7.21 2.10 -6.25
C HIS A 106 -6.58 1.29 -5.10
N ASN A 107 -6.18 0.05 -5.36
CA ASN A 107 -5.66 -0.88 -4.35
C ASN A 107 -4.21 -1.31 -4.63
N LEU A 108 -3.42 -0.48 -5.28
CA LEU A 108 -2.04 -0.81 -5.62
C LEU A 108 -1.11 0.37 -5.37
N PHE A 109 -0.30 0.24 -4.34
CA PHE A 109 0.72 1.20 -3.93
C PHE A 109 2.07 0.51 -3.95
N ILE A 110 3.05 1.14 -4.57
CA ILE A 110 4.39 0.59 -4.73
C ILE A 110 5.44 1.58 -4.23
N GLU A 111 6.51 1.06 -3.65
CA GLU A 111 7.68 1.87 -3.31
C GLU A 111 8.29 2.48 -4.59
N LYS A 112 8.62 3.78 -4.53
CA LYS A 112 9.02 4.54 -5.72
C LYS A 112 10.27 4.00 -6.39
N GLN A 113 11.31 3.64 -5.65
CA GLN A 113 12.56 3.14 -6.22
C GLN A 113 12.37 1.77 -6.88
N ALA A 114 11.52 0.90 -6.32
CA ALA A 114 11.18 -0.38 -6.92
C ALA A 114 10.46 -0.19 -8.26
N LEU A 115 9.53 0.78 -8.33
CA LEU A 115 8.86 1.14 -9.58
C LEU A 115 9.82 1.70 -10.62
N GLU A 116 10.70 2.64 -10.22
CA GLU A 116 11.69 3.25 -11.13
C GLU A 116 12.63 2.21 -11.72
N LYS A 117 13.12 1.26 -10.91
CA LYS A 117 13.95 0.15 -11.38
C LYS A 117 13.20 -0.72 -12.38
N LEU A 118 11.97 -1.11 -12.06
CA LEU A 118 11.13 -1.90 -12.97
C LEU A 118 10.91 -1.17 -14.30
N MET A 119 10.59 0.14 -14.28
CA MET A 119 10.41 0.92 -15.50
C MET A 119 11.68 1.00 -16.33
N GLN A 120 12.82 1.16 -15.69
CA GLN A 120 14.12 1.15 -16.39
C GLN A 120 14.41 -0.19 -17.07
N GLU A 121 14.08 -1.30 -16.41
CA GLU A 121 14.21 -2.64 -16.99
C GLU A 121 13.23 -2.83 -18.16
N CYS A 122 11.99 -2.37 -18.03
CA CYS A 122 11.01 -2.39 -19.12
C CYS A 122 11.51 -1.60 -20.34
N LEU A 123 12.04 -0.39 -20.15
CA LEU A 123 12.60 0.42 -21.24
C LEU A 123 13.81 -0.26 -21.89
N ASN A 124 14.64 -0.96 -21.13
CA ASN A 124 15.75 -1.72 -21.69
C ASN A 124 15.26 -2.92 -22.53
N LEU A 125 14.24 -3.63 -22.06
CA LEU A 125 13.63 -4.73 -22.83
C LEU A 125 13.00 -4.22 -24.13
N LEU A 126 12.34 -3.07 -24.10
CA LEU A 126 11.71 -2.45 -25.28
C LEU A 126 12.71 -2.08 -26.40
N LYS A 127 14.02 -2.03 -26.13
CA LYS A 127 15.04 -1.80 -27.17
C LYS A 127 15.13 -2.99 -28.15
N ASN A 128 14.78 -4.18 -27.71
CA ASN A 128 14.97 -5.41 -28.48
C ASN A 128 13.65 -6.13 -28.80
N GLN A 129 12.55 -5.78 -28.14
CA GLN A 129 11.27 -6.49 -28.28
C GLN A 129 10.10 -5.64 -27.83
N SER A 130 8.89 -6.01 -28.18
CA SER A 130 7.67 -5.43 -27.64
C SER A 130 7.34 -6.01 -26.25
N LEU A 131 6.62 -5.24 -25.43
CA LEU A 131 6.08 -5.70 -24.15
C LEU A 131 4.56 -5.74 -24.20
N ASP A 132 4.00 -6.83 -23.70
CA ASP A 132 2.57 -7.02 -23.45
C ASP A 132 2.36 -7.66 -22.07
N VAL A 133 1.11 -7.98 -21.74
CA VAL A 133 0.78 -8.58 -20.43
C VAL A 133 1.47 -9.93 -20.24
N GLN A 134 1.60 -10.72 -21.30
CA GLN A 134 2.21 -12.06 -21.21
C GLN A 134 3.72 -11.94 -20.95
N SER A 135 4.42 -11.12 -21.74
CA SER A 135 5.85 -10.88 -21.57
C SER A 135 6.18 -10.29 -20.20
N MET A 136 5.37 -9.35 -19.68
CA MET A 136 5.54 -8.80 -18.32
C MET A 136 5.39 -9.87 -17.24
N LYS A 137 4.43 -10.78 -17.40
CA LYS A 137 4.24 -11.89 -16.46
C LYS A 137 5.43 -12.84 -16.44
N GLU A 138 5.97 -13.16 -17.61
CA GLU A 138 7.09 -14.09 -17.77
C GLU A 138 8.40 -13.51 -17.25
N TYR A 139 8.76 -12.29 -17.69
CA TYR A 139 10.03 -11.65 -17.29
C TYR A 139 10.12 -11.33 -15.81
N PHE A 140 9.02 -10.82 -15.23
CA PHE A 140 9.04 -10.33 -13.85
C PHE A 140 8.31 -11.27 -12.88
N ASN A 141 7.84 -12.44 -13.37
CA ASN A 141 7.05 -13.38 -12.58
C ASN A 141 5.86 -12.69 -11.88
N LEU A 142 5.06 -11.93 -12.63
CA LEU A 142 3.95 -11.13 -12.13
C LEU A 142 2.60 -11.83 -12.36
N SER A 143 1.63 -11.51 -11.50
CA SER A 143 0.23 -11.79 -11.84
C SER A 143 -0.27 -10.80 -12.90
N ARG A 144 -1.36 -11.15 -13.60
CA ARG A 144 -2.01 -10.29 -14.60
C ARG A 144 -2.32 -8.90 -14.07
N LYS A 145 -2.77 -8.80 -12.81
CA LYS A 145 -3.09 -7.53 -12.16
C LYS A 145 -1.90 -6.56 -12.14
N TYR A 146 -0.74 -7.05 -11.72
CA TYR A 146 0.48 -6.24 -11.67
C TYR A 146 0.98 -5.88 -13.06
N ALA A 147 1.00 -6.86 -13.97
CA ALA A 147 1.44 -6.63 -15.34
C ALA A 147 0.66 -5.52 -16.04
N ILE A 148 -0.67 -5.50 -15.90
CA ILE A 148 -1.53 -4.44 -16.45
C ILE A 148 -1.19 -3.09 -15.83
N ALA A 149 -1.13 -2.99 -14.50
CA ALA A 149 -0.88 -1.73 -13.80
C ALA A 149 0.49 -1.12 -14.17
N TYR A 150 1.50 -1.95 -14.34
CA TYR A 150 2.83 -1.49 -14.74
C TYR A 150 2.89 -1.08 -16.22
N LEU A 151 2.20 -1.79 -17.10
CA LEU A 151 2.09 -1.37 -18.50
C LEU A 151 1.34 -0.05 -18.65
N GLU A 152 0.24 0.14 -17.90
CA GLU A 152 -0.48 1.42 -17.87
C GLU A 152 0.38 2.58 -17.30
N TYR A 153 1.28 2.28 -16.38
CA TYR A 153 2.24 3.28 -15.91
C TYR A 153 3.33 3.56 -16.94
N LEU A 154 3.80 2.52 -17.63
CA LEU A 154 4.78 2.63 -18.71
C LEU A 154 4.24 3.44 -19.90
N ASP A 155 2.92 3.38 -20.17
CA ASP A 155 2.23 4.16 -21.22
C ASP A 155 2.33 5.68 -20.99
N LYS A 156 2.73 6.14 -19.80
CA LYS A 156 2.95 7.56 -19.49
C LYS A 156 4.30 8.09 -19.95
N PHE A 157 5.20 7.24 -20.38
CA PHE A 157 6.53 7.61 -20.84
C PHE A 157 6.48 8.09 -22.30
N PRO A 158 7.00 9.29 -22.62
CA PRO A 158 6.89 9.86 -23.97
C PRO A 158 7.52 8.99 -25.08
N GLN A 159 8.52 8.20 -24.71
CA GLN A 159 9.22 7.31 -25.65
C GLN A 159 8.52 5.95 -25.83
N VAL A 160 7.38 5.72 -25.23
CA VAL A 160 6.64 4.45 -25.32
C VAL A 160 5.37 4.66 -26.13
N ASN A 161 5.23 3.89 -27.20
CA ASN A 161 4.00 3.79 -27.99
C ASN A 161 3.25 2.52 -27.66
N LYS A 162 1.93 2.64 -27.66
CA LYS A 162 1.00 1.51 -27.52
C LYS A 162 0.28 1.25 -28.83
N GLU A 163 0.39 0.02 -29.32
CA GLU A 163 -0.36 -0.49 -30.47
C GLU A 163 -1.07 -1.78 -30.05
N ALA A 164 -2.40 -1.74 -30.05
CA ALA A 164 -3.23 -2.81 -29.48
C ALA A 164 -2.80 -3.17 -28.05
N GLU A 165 -2.37 -4.41 -27.83
CA GLU A 165 -1.94 -4.90 -26.50
C GLU A 165 -0.43 -4.76 -26.26
N LYS A 166 0.34 -4.31 -27.25
CA LYS A 166 1.81 -4.25 -27.20
C LYS A 166 2.33 -2.83 -27.01
N ARG A 167 3.49 -2.72 -26.36
CA ARG A 167 4.26 -1.47 -26.18
C ARG A 167 5.57 -1.58 -26.93
N PHE A 168 5.99 -0.48 -27.55
CA PHE A 168 7.20 -0.34 -28.34
C PHE A 168 7.90 0.95 -27.97
N LEU A 169 9.22 1.03 -28.17
CA LEU A 169 9.89 2.32 -28.18
C LEU A 169 9.53 3.09 -29.45
N THR A 170 9.25 4.37 -29.28
CA THR A 170 9.17 5.29 -30.42
C THR A 170 10.55 5.36 -31.07
N ASN A 171 10.65 5.04 -32.36
CA ASN A 171 11.85 5.34 -33.14
C ASN A 171 11.98 6.86 -33.19
N ILE A 172 12.99 7.41 -32.50
CA ILE A 172 13.40 8.81 -32.62
C ILE A 172 14.35 8.91 -33.81
#